data_5568057f28000488088025cef964aeca
#
_entry.id   5568057f28000488088025cef964aeca
#
_cell.length_a   1.000
_cell.length_b   1.000
_cell.length_c   1.000
_cell.angle_alpha   90.00
_cell.angle_beta   90.00
_cell.angle_gamma   90.00
#
_symmetry.space_group_name_H-M   'P 1'
#
loop_
_entity.id
_entity.type
_entity.pdbx_description
1 polymer ?
#
loop_
_entity_poly.entity_id
_entity_poly.type
_entity_poly.pdbx_seq_one_letter_code
_entity_poly.pdbx_strand_id
1 'polypeptide(L)'
;MEYSKENINNLTKKIYNSRLRLLTNHPFFGVLVLDLLFALDDKIRTFSTDGKTIYFNPIYLSKLSDYELDFCLLHEIMHIILKHPFKKSNYSDKNIYHAACDIVVNSNIINSLSPSFSNLTIQGHIIPHTSPDGKEGYLCSVQEIYDL
;
A
#
# COMPACT_ATOMS: atom_id res chain seq x y z
N MET A 1 -3.51 18.24 16.07
CA MET A 1 -4.94 17.95 16.12
C MET A 1 -5.17 16.71 16.95
N GLU A 2 -5.85 16.86 18.06
CA GLU A 2 -6.22 15.69 18.86
C GLU A 2 -7.46 15.03 18.27
N TYR A 3 -7.41 13.72 18.11
CA TYR A 3 -8.56 12.94 17.70
C TYR A 3 -9.32 12.49 18.91
N SER A 4 -10.66 12.62 18.87
CA SER A 4 -11.49 12.11 19.94
C SER A 4 -11.36 10.59 20.00
N LYS A 5 -11.63 10.02 21.18
CA LYS A 5 -11.65 8.56 21.36
C LYS A 5 -12.62 7.87 20.39
N GLU A 6 -13.75 8.50 20.11
CA GLU A 6 -14.73 8.01 19.15
C GLU A 6 -14.15 7.96 17.73
N ASN A 7 -13.44 9.01 17.30
CA ASN A 7 -12.81 9.03 15.98
C ASN A 7 -11.75 7.95 15.84
N ILE A 8 -10.93 7.75 16.87
CA ILE A 8 -9.92 6.68 16.89
C ILE A 8 -10.59 5.32 16.80
N ASN A 9 -11.67 5.09 17.54
CA ASN A 9 -12.43 3.84 17.48
C ASN A 9 -13.00 3.59 16.10
N ASN A 10 -13.55 4.63 15.44
CA ASN A 10 -14.09 4.52 14.09
C ASN A 10 -13.01 4.17 13.07
N LEU A 11 -11.83 4.78 13.15
CA LEU A 11 -10.72 4.49 12.27
C LEU A 11 -10.18 3.07 12.49
N THR A 12 -10.07 2.64 13.74
CA THR A 12 -9.67 1.28 14.09
C THR A 12 -10.65 0.26 13.51
N LYS A 13 -11.94 0.53 13.63
CA LYS A 13 -12.99 -0.34 13.08
C LYS A 13 -12.92 -0.40 11.55
N LYS A 14 -12.63 0.73 10.90
CA LYS A 14 -12.45 0.80 9.45
C LYS A 14 -11.32 -0.11 8.97
N ILE A 15 -10.18 -0.08 9.66
CA ILE A 15 -9.04 -0.96 9.37
C ILE A 15 -9.43 -2.43 9.62
N TYR A 16 -10.08 -2.71 10.73
CA TYR A 16 -10.52 -4.06 11.07
C TYR A 16 -11.45 -4.64 9.99
N ASN A 17 -12.42 -3.86 9.52
CA ASN A 17 -13.35 -4.31 8.48
C ASN A 17 -12.61 -4.58 7.15
N SER A 18 -11.62 -3.76 6.81
CA SER A 18 -10.79 -4.00 5.63
C SER A 18 -10.01 -5.32 5.75
N ARG A 19 -9.45 -5.59 6.92
CA ARG A 19 -8.76 -6.87 7.18
C ARG A 19 -9.68 -8.06 6.99
N LEU A 20 -10.93 -7.97 7.44
CA LEU A 20 -11.92 -9.03 7.24
C LEU A 20 -12.24 -9.23 5.77
N ARG A 21 -12.40 -8.13 5.00
CA ARG A 21 -12.65 -8.24 3.56
C ARG A 21 -11.48 -8.90 2.83
N LEU A 22 -10.24 -8.54 3.19
CA LEU A 22 -9.04 -9.16 2.62
C LEU A 22 -8.95 -10.65 2.97
N LEU A 23 -9.27 -11.02 4.20
CA LEU A 23 -9.27 -12.42 4.61
C LEU A 23 -10.29 -13.23 3.82
N THR A 24 -11.43 -12.63 3.49
CA THR A 24 -12.50 -13.29 2.72
C THR A 24 -12.15 -13.37 1.23
N ASN A 25 -11.68 -12.28 0.64
CA ASN A 25 -11.48 -12.16 -0.82
C ASN A 25 -10.08 -12.56 -1.27
N HIS A 26 -9.08 -12.41 -0.41
CA HIS A 26 -7.68 -12.72 -0.68
C HIS A 26 -7.05 -13.38 0.54
N PRO A 27 -7.42 -14.67 0.83
CA PRO A 27 -7.09 -15.31 2.12
C PRO A 27 -5.59 -15.32 2.45
N PHE A 28 -4.74 -15.56 1.47
CA PHE A 28 -3.29 -15.57 1.69
C PHE A 28 -2.79 -14.23 2.25
N PHE A 29 -3.21 -13.13 1.61
CA PHE A 29 -2.81 -11.78 2.03
C PHE A 29 -3.51 -11.38 3.32
N GLY A 30 -4.76 -11.79 3.51
CA GLY A 30 -5.51 -11.54 4.73
C GLY A 30 -4.85 -12.17 5.97
N VAL A 31 -4.32 -13.37 5.84
CA VAL A 31 -3.58 -14.02 6.92
C VAL A 31 -2.30 -13.24 7.26
N LEU A 32 -1.57 -12.76 6.25
CA LEU A 32 -0.38 -11.95 6.48
C LEU A 32 -0.71 -10.63 7.19
N VAL A 33 -1.84 -10.02 6.85
CA VAL A 33 -2.30 -8.79 7.51
C VAL A 33 -2.55 -8.97 8.99
N LEU A 34 -2.99 -10.16 9.41
CA LEU A 34 -3.28 -10.42 10.83
C LEU A 34 -2.05 -10.31 11.73
N ASP A 35 -0.86 -10.53 11.18
CA ASP A 35 0.39 -10.43 11.93
C ASP A 35 0.98 -9.01 11.95
N LEU A 36 0.38 -8.08 11.22
CA LEU A 36 0.86 -6.70 11.15
C LEU A 36 0.22 -5.85 12.23
N LEU A 37 1.01 -4.91 12.74
CA LEU A 37 0.52 -3.87 13.64
C LEU A 37 0.05 -2.67 12.83
N PHE A 38 -0.86 -1.88 13.41
CA PHE A 38 -1.40 -0.68 12.79
C PHE A 38 -1.25 0.48 13.76
N ALA A 39 -0.83 1.62 13.24
CA ALA A 39 -0.68 2.84 14.02
C ALA A 39 -1.14 4.05 13.23
N LEU A 40 -1.65 5.04 13.94
CA LEU A 40 -1.97 6.34 13.37
C LEU A 40 -0.78 7.27 13.58
N ASP A 41 -0.38 7.97 12.53
CA ASP A 41 0.75 8.90 12.55
C ASP A 41 0.37 10.15 11.75
N ASP A 42 0.16 11.27 12.44
CA ASP A 42 -0.21 12.52 11.81
C ASP A 42 0.94 13.24 11.13
N LYS A 43 2.18 12.75 11.29
CA LYS A 43 3.38 13.32 10.68
C LYS A 43 3.60 12.85 9.25
N ILE A 44 3.03 11.72 8.86
CA ILE A 44 3.10 11.23 7.48
C ILE A 44 1.90 11.75 6.69
N ARG A 45 2.03 11.83 5.37
CA ARG A 45 0.95 12.37 4.51
C ARG A 45 -0.14 11.36 4.24
N THR A 46 0.21 10.11 4.03
CA THR A 46 -0.70 9.05 3.57
C THR A 46 -0.58 7.81 4.43
N PHE A 47 0.19 6.86 3.98
CA PHE A 47 0.44 5.61 4.70
C PHE A 47 1.85 5.12 4.35
N SER A 48 2.40 4.27 5.20
CA SER A 48 3.72 3.67 4.99
C SER A 48 3.88 2.43 5.86
N THR A 49 4.94 1.66 5.62
CA THR A 49 5.27 0.51 6.44
C THR A 49 6.76 0.43 6.71
N ASP A 50 7.10 -0.07 7.90
CA ASP A 50 8.48 -0.42 8.27
C ASP A 50 8.76 -1.93 8.18
N GLY A 51 7.79 -2.70 7.69
CA GLY A 51 7.85 -4.16 7.61
C GLY A 51 7.14 -4.89 8.73
N LYS A 52 6.75 -4.21 9.80
CA LYS A 52 6.03 -4.77 10.94
C LYS A 52 4.74 -4.02 11.23
N THR A 53 4.75 -2.71 11.06
CA THR A 53 3.63 -1.82 11.34
C THR A 53 3.26 -1.08 10.07
N ILE A 54 1.96 -0.95 9.82
CA ILE A 54 1.43 -0.06 8.79
C ILE A 54 0.96 1.20 9.49
N TYR A 55 1.49 2.34 9.05
CA TYR A 55 1.18 3.66 9.59
C TYR A 55 0.21 4.37 8.65
N PHE A 56 -0.82 4.97 9.20
CA PHE A 56 -1.76 5.78 8.44
C PHE A 56 -1.85 7.18 9.01
N ASN A 57 -1.86 8.18 8.12
CA ASN A 57 -2.33 9.50 8.50
C ASN A 57 -3.83 9.41 8.78
N PRO A 58 -4.31 9.88 9.97
CA PRO A 58 -5.71 9.71 10.34
C PRO A 58 -6.69 10.39 9.40
N ILE A 59 -6.36 11.59 8.92
CA ILE A 59 -7.24 12.34 7.99
C ILE A 59 -7.31 11.60 6.65
N TYR A 60 -6.17 11.15 6.14
CA TYR A 60 -6.10 10.39 4.90
C TYR A 60 -6.94 9.11 5.01
N LEU A 61 -6.75 8.36 6.09
CA LEU A 61 -7.50 7.13 6.35
C LEU A 61 -9.01 7.39 6.41
N SER A 62 -9.43 8.48 7.04
CA SER A 62 -10.85 8.82 7.15
C SER A 62 -11.52 9.09 5.81
N LYS A 63 -10.76 9.53 4.82
CA LYS A 63 -11.25 9.87 3.47
C LYS A 63 -11.23 8.71 2.50
N LEU A 64 -10.55 7.61 2.81
CA LEU A 64 -10.49 6.45 1.92
C LEU A 64 -11.85 5.75 1.89
N SER A 65 -12.28 5.36 0.69
CA SER A 65 -13.36 4.40 0.55
C SER A 65 -12.89 3.02 1.01
N ASP A 66 -13.83 2.11 1.23
CA ASP A 66 -13.49 0.74 1.59
C ASP A 66 -12.61 0.07 0.52
N TYR A 67 -12.93 0.30 -0.74
CA TYR A 67 -12.19 -0.26 -1.87
C TYR A 67 -10.76 0.31 -1.96
N GLU A 68 -10.63 1.62 -1.74
CA GLU A 68 -9.32 2.28 -1.68
C GLU A 68 -8.48 1.77 -0.52
N LEU A 69 -9.08 1.60 0.66
CA LEU A 69 -8.38 1.08 1.83
C LEU A 69 -7.90 -0.35 1.62
N ASP A 70 -8.75 -1.20 1.04
CA ASP A 70 -8.37 -2.57 0.73
C ASP A 70 -7.14 -2.61 -0.20
N PHE A 71 -7.12 -1.74 -1.21
CA PHE A 71 -5.96 -1.61 -2.08
C PHE A 71 -4.71 -1.14 -1.31
N CYS A 72 -4.85 -0.15 -0.43
CA CYS A 72 -3.74 0.35 0.37
C CYS A 72 -3.12 -0.74 1.25
N LEU A 73 -3.95 -1.59 1.86
CA LEU A 73 -3.45 -2.70 2.67
C LEU A 73 -2.73 -3.74 1.81
N LEU A 74 -3.30 -4.11 0.67
CA LEU A 74 -2.65 -5.02 -0.27
C LEU A 74 -1.31 -4.45 -0.76
N HIS A 75 -1.27 -3.15 -1.02
CA HIS A 75 -0.07 -2.45 -1.46
C HIS A 75 1.05 -2.55 -0.42
N GLU A 76 0.75 -2.26 0.84
CA GLU A 76 1.74 -2.34 1.91
C GLU A 76 2.20 -3.78 2.18
N ILE A 77 1.29 -4.74 2.15
CA ILE A 77 1.64 -6.15 2.29
C ILE A 77 2.57 -6.60 1.16
N MET A 78 2.29 -6.17 -0.06
CA MET A 78 3.13 -6.53 -1.22
C MET A 78 4.54 -5.96 -1.08
N HIS A 79 4.69 -4.72 -0.58
CA HIS A 79 6.00 -4.17 -0.26
C HIS A 79 6.77 -5.07 0.73
N ILE A 80 6.09 -5.57 1.74
CA ILE A 80 6.68 -6.44 2.76
C ILE A 80 7.09 -7.79 2.15
N ILE A 81 6.22 -8.41 1.35
CA ILE A 81 6.50 -9.68 0.67
C ILE A 81 7.72 -9.54 -0.23
N LEU A 82 7.81 -8.45 -0.97
CA LEU A 82 8.94 -8.19 -1.88
C LEU A 82 10.15 -7.59 -1.16
N LYS A 83 10.07 -7.41 0.16
CA LYS A 83 11.15 -6.95 1.04
C LYS A 83 11.65 -5.54 0.71
N HIS A 84 10.81 -4.69 0.13
CA HIS A 84 11.18 -3.33 -0.25
C HIS A 84 11.68 -2.48 0.92
N PRO A 85 11.06 -2.50 2.13
CA PRO A 85 11.56 -1.73 3.25
C PRO A 85 12.98 -2.13 3.68
N PHE A 86 13.35 -3.39 3.48
CA PHE A 86 14.64 -3.94 3.89
C PHE A 86 15.74 -3.71 2.85
N LYS A 87 15.40 -3.35 1.62
CA LYS A 87 16.34 -3.12 0.52
C LYS A 87 16.59 -1.63 0.24
N LYS A 88 15.89 -0.75 0.94
CA LYS A 88 15.93 0.69 0.71
C LYS A 88 17.35 1.26 0.80
N SER A 89 18.17 0.76 1.71
CA SER A 89 19.55 1.23 1.92
C SER A 89 20.48 0.95 0.74
N ASN A 90 20.12 0.02 -0.16
CA ASN A 90 20.91 -0.34 -1.33
C ASN A 90 20.79 0.70 -2.47
N TYR A 91 19.93 1.70 -2.33
CA TYR A 91 19.64 2.67 -3.38
C TYR A 91 19.98 4.08 -2.90
N SER A 92 20.68 4.84 -3.73
CA SER A 92 21.12 6.19 -3.38
C SER A 92 19.98 7.22 -3.43
N ASP A 93 19.10 7.14 -4.44
CA ASP A 93 17.94 8.01 -4.55
C ASP A 93 16.70 7.30 -3.99
N LYS A 94 16.30 7.68 -2.77
CA LYS A 94 15.18 7.04 -2.09
C LYS A 94 13.83 7.31 -2.77
N ASN A 95 13.67 8.48 -3.38
CA ASN A 95 12.43 8.85 -4.07
C ASN A 95 12.24 8.03 -5.34
N ILE A 96 13.30 7.86 -6.14
CA ILE A 96 13.25 7.03 -7.34
C ILE A 96 13.04 5.56 -6.95
N TYR A 97 13.73 5.09 -5.94
CA TYR A 97 13.54 3.72 -5.42
C TYR A 97 12.09 3.48 -4.99
N HIS A 98 11.51 4.42 -4.23
CA HIS A 98 10.15 4.30 -3.75
C HIS A 98 9.15 4.26 -4.90
N ALA A 99 9.32 5.14 -5.89
CA ALA A 99 8.47 5.17 -7.08
C ALA A 99 8.57 3.87 -7.88
N ALA A 100 9.78 3.33 -8.05
CA ALA A 100 9.99 2.06 -8.73
C ALA A 100 9.32 0.90 -7.99
N CYS A 101 9.43 0.85 -6.66
CA CYS A 101 8.74 -0.14 -5.83
C CYS A 101 7.23 -0.06 -6.00
N ASP A 102 6.66 1.13 -5.99
CA ASP A 102 5.22 1.33 -6.13
C ASP A 102 4.71 0.82 -7.48
N ILE A 103 5.44 1.08 -8.55
CA ILE A 103 5.09 0.58 -9.88
C ILE A 103 5.05 -0.96 -9.89
N VAL A 104 6.06 -1.61 -9.35
CA VAL A 104 6.12 -3.07 -9.27
C VAL A 104 4.99 -3.62 -8.42
N VAL A 105 4.76 -3.04 -7.24
CA VAL A 105 3.71 -3.46 -6.32
C VAL A 105 2.34 -3.32 -6.96
N ASN A 106 2.03 -2.14 -7.48
CA ASN A 106 0.71 -1.86 -8.05
C ASN A 106 0.41 -2.76 -9.25
N SER A 107 1.39 -2.93 -10.13
CA SER A 107 1.25 -3.80 -11.30
C SER A 107 1.00 -5.26 -10.90
N ASN A 108 1.70 -5.76 -9.88
CA ASN A 108 1.50 -7.13 -9.39
C ASN A 108 0.11 -7.32 -8.78
N ILE A 109 -0.40 -6.33 -8.04
CA ILE A 109 -1.75 -6.39 -7.48
C ILE A 109 -2.79 -6.45 -8.60
N ILE A 110 -2.68 -5.56 -9.57
CA ILE A 110 -3.61 -5.49 -10.70
C ILE A 110 -3.59 -6.79 -11.50
N ASN A 111 -2.41 -7.31 -11.80
CA ASN A 111 -2.26 -8.50 -12.64
C ASN A 111 -2.68 -9.79 -11.92
N SER A 112 -2.33 -9.92 -10.64
CA SER A 112 -2.44 -11.20 -9.92
C SER A 112 -3.65 -11.29 -9.02
N LEU A 113 -4.13 -10.16 -8.45
CA LEU A 113 -5.16 -10.18 -7.41
C LEU A 113 -6.49 -9.63 -7.88
N SER A 114 -6.51 -8.47 -8.51
CA SER A 114 -7.76 -7.85 -8.93
C SER A 114 -7.55 -6.91 -10.12
N PRO A 115 -7.85 -7.37 -11.34
CA PRO A 115 -7.80 -6.50 -12.52
C PRO A 115 -8.68 -5.26 -12.42
N SER A 116 -9.73 -5.29 -11.60
CA SER A 116 -10.61 -4.13 -11.39
C SER A 116 -9.88 -2.93 -10.79
N PHE A 117 -8.75 -3.14 -10.12
CA PHE A 117 -7.94 -2.04 -9.60
C PHE A 117 -7.22 -1.23 -10.69
N SER A 118 -7.19 -1.71 -11.95
CA SER A 118 -6.49 -0.99 -13.04
C SER A 118 -7.02 0.42 -13.27
N ASN A 119 -8.29 0.66 -12.99
CA ASN A 119 -8.94 1.96 -13.16
C ASN A 119 -9.15 2.68 -11.82
N LEU A 120 -8.61 2.14 -10.73
CA LEU A 120 -8.76 2.74 -9.42
C LEU A 120 -7.94 4.03 -9.33
N THR A 121 -8.56 5.06 -8.79
CA THR A 121 -7.86 6.25 -8.34
C THR A 121 -7.97 6.34 -6.82
N ILE A 122 -6.90 6.79 -6.16
CA ILE A 122 -6.91 7.04 -4.72
C ILE A 122 -6.92 8.54 -4.53
N GLN A 123 -8.03 9.05 -4.00
CA GLN A 123 -8.26 10.50 -3.79
C GLN A 123 -7.97 11.32 -5.07
N GLY A 124 -8.44 10.79 -6.21
CA GLY A 124 -8.29 11.44 -7.51
C GLY A 124 -6.95 11.21 -8.23
N HIS A 125 -6.03 10.48 -7.61
CA HIS A 125 -4.73 10.18 -8.21
C HIS A 125 -4.72 8.78 -8.83
N ILE A 126 -4.29 8.70 -10.09
CA ILE A 126 -4.13 7.42 -10.80
C ILE A 126 -3.02 6.61 -10.15
N ILE A 127 -3.25 5.30 -10.01
CA ILE A 127 -2.25 4.39 -9.46
C ILE A 127 -1.22 4.07 -10.56
N PRO A 128 0.07 4.41 -10.35
CA PRO A 128 1.11 4.08 -11.33
C PRO A 128 1.42 2.58 -11.32
N HIS A 129 1.39 1.94 -12.48
CA HIS A 129 1.67 0.51 -12.60
C HIS A 129 2.52 0.15 -13.85
N THR A 130 2.94 1.15 -14.62
CA THR A 130 3.81 0.94 -15.79
C THR A 130 5.14 1.65 -15.57
N SER A 131 6.21 1.03 -16.09
CA SER A 131 7.53 1.66 -16.05
C SER A 131 7.61 2.82 -17.04
N PRO A 132 8.64 3.70 -16.93
CA PRO A 132 8.81 4.80 -17.86
C PRO A 132 8.92 4.41 -19.34
N ASP A 133 9.35 3.17 -19.63
CA ASP A 133 9.42 2.65 -21.00
C ASP A 133 8.13 2.00 -21.49
N GLY A 134 7.05 2.06 -20.69
CA GLY A 134 5.72 1.57 -21.06
C GLY A 134 5.45 0.10 -20.73
N LYS A 135 6.41 -0.61 -20.13
CA LYS A 135 6.18 -2.01 -19.70
C LYS A 135 5.41 -2.07 -18.41
N GLU A 136 4.59 -3.11 -18.26
CA GLU A 136 3.94 -3.38 -16.99
C GLU A 136 4.96 -3.70 -15.90
N GLY A 137 4.75 -3.15 -14.71
CA GLY A 137 5.70 -3.29 -13.61
C GLY A 137 5.96 -4.73 -13.17
N TYR A 138 4.97 -5.62 -13.31
CA TYR A 138 5.16 -7.03 -12.94
C TYR A 138 6.15 -7.76 -13.86
N LEU A 139 6.47 -7.19 -15.02
CA LEU A 139 7.47 -7.71 -15.95
C LEU A 139 8.88 -7.18 -15.67
N CYS A 140 9.01 -6.26 -14.73
CA CYS A 140 10.26 -5.57 -14.42
C CYS A 140 10.72 -5.86 -13.00
N SER A 141 12.03 -5.79 -12.78
CA SER A 141 12.57 -5.68 -11.43
C SER A 141 12.58 -4.23 -10.99
N VAL A 142 12.65 -4.00 -9.67
CA VAL A 142 12.81 -2.64 -9.14
C VAL A 142 14.07 -1.98 -9.68
N GLN A 143 15.17 -2.75 -9.77
CA GLN A 143 16.44 -2.23 -10.29
C GLN A 143 16.32 -1.76 -11.74
N GLU A 144 15.61 -2.51 -12.60
CA GLU A 144 15.41 -2.13 -13.99
C GLU A 144 14.63 -0.81 -14.11
N ILE A 145 13.59 -0.63 -13.30
CA ILE A 145 12.80 0.61 -13.30
C ILE A 145 13.60 1.75 -12.69
N TYR A 146 14.36 1.49 -11.62
CA TYR A 146 15.19 2.48 -10.96
C TYR A 146 16.23 3.08 -11.93
N ASP A 147 16.77 2.26 -12.81
CA ASP A 147 17.80 2.65 -13.76
C ASP A 147 17.25 3.39 -15.00
N LEU A 148 15.95 3.43 -15.16
CA LEU A 148 15.32 4.22 -16.23
C LEU A 148 15.19 5.68 -15.78
#